data_1f293ed8a69abf94274753b9eba09893
#
_entry.id   1f293ed8a69abf94274753b9eba09893
#
_cell.length_a   1.000
_cell.length_b   1.000
_cell.length_c   1.000
_cell.angle_alpha   90.00
_cell.angle_beta   90.00
_cell.angle_gamma   90.00
#
_symmetry.space_group_name_H-M   'P 1'
#
loop_
_entity.id
_entity.type
_entity.pdbx_description
1 polymer ?
#
loop_
_entity_poly.entity_id
_entity_poly.type
_entity_poly.pdbx_seq_one_letter_code
_entity_poly.pdbx_strand_id
1 'polypeptide(L)' 'MEFIKHADFAAKLRRLADAVENGTRFDIQIAGERIYVPVRAEYSIEHEHEREGDEEEIEFQIKWRNEN' A
#
# COMPACT_ATOMS: atom_id res chain seq x y z
N MET A 1 -12.17 4.01 7.25
CA MET A 1 -11.42 2.88 6.68
C MET A 1 -12.36 1.93 5.96
N GLU A 2 -12.02 1.53 4.76
CA GLU A 2 -12.79 0.57 4.00
C GLU A 2 -12.06 -0.74 3.91
N PHE A 3 -12.81 -1.83 4.12
CA PHE A 3 -12.26 -3.15 3.90
C PHE A 3 -12.64 -3.60 2.49
N ILE A 4 -11.74 -4.31 1.84
CA ILE A 4 -11.94 -4.82 0.49
C ILE A 4 -11.92 -6.33 0.49
N LYS A 5 -12.43 -6.91 -0.57
CA LYS A 5 -12.46 -8.37 -0.71
C LYS A 5 -11.03 -8.91 -0.82
N HIS A 6 -10.84 -10.11 -0.30
CA HIS A 6 -9.52 -10.74 -0.30
C HIS A 6 -8.92 -10.86 -1.70
N ALA A 7 -9.73 -11.22 -2.69
CA ALA A 7 -9.24 -11.35 -4.06
C ALA A 7 -8.77 -10.01 -4.63
N ASP A 8 -9.50 -8.94 -4.33
CA ASP A 8 -9.12 -7.61 -4.80
C ASP A 8 -7.86 -7.10 -4.11
N PHE A 9 -7.76 -7.37 -2.81
CA PHE A 9 -6.57 -7.02 -2.04
C PHE A 9 -5.35 -7.75 -2.60
N ALA A 10 -5.48 -9.05 -2.82
CA ALA A 10 -4.39 -9.86 -3.38
C ALA A 10 -3.96 -9.36 -4.75
N ALA A 11 -4.92 -9.02 -5.61
CA ALA A 11 -4.62 -8.51 -6.93
C ALA A 11 -3.83 -7.21 -6.88
N LYS A 12 -4.22 -6.31 -5.99
CA LYS A 12 -3.50 -5.04 -5.81
C LYS A 12 -2.08 -5.26 -5.30
N LEU A 13 -1.90 -6.21 -4.39
CA LEU A 13 -0.58 -6.53 -3.87
C LEU A 13 0.33 -7.13 -4.95
N ARG A 14 -0.20 -7.99 -5.81
CA ARG A 14 0.58 -8.57 -6.90
C ARG A 14 1.04 -7.49 -7.88
N ARG A 15 0.16 -6.56 -8.22
CA ARG A 15 0.52 -5.46 -9.11
C ARG A 15 1.59 -4.56 -8.49
N LEU A 16 1.46 -4.29 -7.18
CA LEU A 16 2.46 -3.50 -6.48
C LEU A 16 3.80 -4.22 -6.44
N ALA A 17 3.79 -5.51 -6.12
CA ALA A 17 5.01 -6.30 -6.07
C ALA A 17 5.74 -6.28 -7.40
N ASP A 18 5.01 -6.44 -8.50
CA ASP A 18 5.59 -6.41 -9.83
C ASP A 18 6.22 -5.05 -10.14
N ALA A 19 5.55 -3.98 -9.80
CA ALA A 19 6.05 -2.63 -10.05
C ALA A 19 7.32 -2.36 -9.25
N VAL A 20 7.33 -2.73 -7.98
CA VAL A 20 8.50 -2.55 -7.11
C VAL A 20 9.68 -3.37 -7.63
N GLU A 21 9.44 -4.62 -7.96
CA GLU A 21 10.48 -5.53 -8.44
C GLU A 21 11.10 -5.03 -9.74
N ASN A 22 10.27 -4.53 -10.64
CA ASN A 22 10.72 -4.05 -11.95
C ASN A 22 11.19 -2.60 -11.95
N GLY A 23 11.05 -1.89 -10.83
CA GLY A 23 11.45 -0.50 -10.76
C GLY A 23 10.61 0.41 -11.62
N THR A 24 9.31 0.11 -11.76
CA THR A 24 8.39 0.89 -12.58
C THR A 24 7.39 1.64 -11.72
N ARG A 25 6.78 2.68 -12.29
CA ARG A 25 5.74 3.43 -11.61
C ARG A 25 4.50 2.57 -11.42
N PHE A 26 3.86 2.73 -10.27
CA PHE A 26 2.65 2.00 -9.93
C PHE A 26 1.48 2.98 -9.85
N ASP A 27 0.33 2.59 -10.36
CA ASP A 27 -0.89 3.37 -10.17
C ASP A 27 -1.96 2.49 -9.54
N ILE A 28 -2.75 3.10 -8.65
CA ILE A 28 -3.78 2.40 -7.92
C ILE A 28 -4.99 3.32 -7.73
N GLN A 29 -6.17 2.73 -7.76
CA GLN A 29 -7.39 3.48 -7.49
C GLN A 29 -7.87 3.15 -6.08
N ILE A 30 -8.04 4.19 -5.28
CA ILE A 30 -8.49 4.07 -3.90
C ILE A 30 -9.61 5.06 -3.68
N ALA A 31 -10.78 4.57 -3.24
CA ALA A 31 -11.94 5.42 -2.95
C ALA A 31 -12.29 6.36 -4.11
N GLY A 32 -12.24 5.84 -5.32
CA GLY A 32 -12.60 6.61 -6.51
C GLY A 32 -11.53 7.54 -7.03
N GLU A 33 -10.37 7.58 -6.39
CA GLU A 33 -9.27 8.45 -6.79
C GLU A 33 -8.10 7.61 -7.30
N ARG A 34 -7.53 8.02 -8.43
CA ARG A 34 -6.36 7.36 -8.98
C ARG A 34 -5.08 8.01 -8.45
N ILE A 35 -4.23 7.19 -7.87
CA ILE A 35 -3.00 7.66 -7.26
C ILE A 35 -1.82 7.06 -8.01
N TYR A 36 -0.85 7.90 -8.35
CA TYR A 36 0.36 7.47 -9.07
C TYR A 36 1.53 7.45 -8.10
N VAL A 37 2.08 6.26 -7.89
CA VAL A 37 3.21 6.08 -6.98
C VAL A 37 4.50 6.12 -7.80
N PRO A 38 5.39 7.07 -7.54
CA PRO A 38 6.63 7.16 -8.31
C PRO A 38 7.64 6.09 -7.92
N VAL A 39 8.59 5.85 -8.81
CA VAL A 39 9.64 4.87 -8.56
C VAL A 39 10.46 5.22 -7.32
N ARG A 40 10.60 6.49 -7.02
CA ARG A 40 11.38 6.95 -5.87
C ARG A 40 10.71 6.75 -4.51
N ALA A 41 9.48 6.24 -4.49
CA ALA A 41 8.77 6.02 -3.23
C ALA A 41 9.53 5.08 -2.32
N GLU A 42 9.37 5.28 -1.02
CA GLU A 42 9.97 4.44 -0.01
C GLU A 42 8.91 3.53 0.61
N TYR A 43 9.32 2.34 1.02
CA TYR A 43 8.40 1.31 1.48
C TYR A 43 8.77 0.86 2.88
N SER A 44 7.76 0.63 3.72
CA SER A 44 7.98 0.07 5.05
C SER A 44 6.82 -0.83 5.44
N ILE A 45 7.07 -1.70 6.40
CA ILE A 45 6.06 -2.58 6.96
C ILE A 45 6.10 -2.38 8.46
N GLU A 46 4.94 -2.08 9.04
CA GLU A 46 4.83 -1.85 10.47
C GLU A 46 3.82 -2.80 11.09
N HIS A 47 4.05 -3.15 12.34
CA HIS A 47 3.18 -4.02 13.11
C HIS A 47 2.83 -3.33 14.41
N GLU A 48 1.55 -3.29 14.73
CA GLU A 48 1.08 -2.74 15.99
C GLU A 48 0.21 -3.76 16.70
N HIS A 49 0.37 -3.83 18.00
CA HIS A 49 -0.44 -4.65 18.86
C HIS A 49 -0.94 -3.81 20.02
N GLU A 50 -2.25 -3.68 20.17
CA GLU A 50 -2.85 -2.91 21.23
C GLU A 50 -2.75 -3.67 22.55
N ARG A 51 -2.16 -3.01 23.58
CA ARG A 51 -1.90 -3.65 24.87
C ARG A 51 -3.14 -4.08 25.62
N GLU A 52 -4.21 -3.29 25.52
CA GLU A 52 -5.43 -3.53 26.28
C GLU A 52 -6.52 -4.18 25.48
N GLY A 53 -6.31 -4.42 24.20
CA GLY A 53 -7.27 -5.01 23.32
C GLY A 53 -6.74 -6.24 22.64
N ASP A 54 -7.60 -6.86 21.85
CA ASP A 54 -7.26 -8.06 21.09
C ASP A 54 -6.90 -7.74 19.65
N GLU A 55 -6.74 -6.48 19.32
CA GLU A 55 -6.49 -6.08 17.95
C GLU A 55 -5.02 -6.08 17.60
N GLU A 56 -4.71 -6.60 16.44
CA GLU A 56 -3.40 -6.52 15.84
C GLU A 56 -3.51 -5.94 14.45
N GLU A 57 -2.50 -5.20 14.04
CA GLU A 57 -2.51 -4.50 12.78
C GLU A 57 -1.16 -4.60 12.10
N ILE A 58 -1.17 -4.87 10.81
CA ILE A 58 0.02 -4.79 9.97
C ILE A 58 -0.25 -3.74 8.92
N GLU A 59 0.67 -2.79 8.79
CA GLU A 59 0.55 -1.73 7.80
C GLU A 59 1.67 -1.84 6.78
N PHE A 60 1.30 -1.78 5.51
CA PHE A 60 2.24 -1.63 4.41
C PHE A 60 2.20 -0.16 4.04
N GLN A 61 3.30 0.56 4.26
CA GLN A 61 3.34 1.98 3.98
C GLN A 61 4.17 2.28 2.74
N ILE A 62 3.67 3.21 1.95
CA ILE A 62 4.35 3.71 0.77
C ILE A 62 4.36 5.23 0.90
N LYS A 63 5.55 5.80 0.95
CA LYS A 63 5.69 7.25 1.15
C LYS A 63 6.56 7.88 0.08
N TRP A 64 6.14 9.04 -0.37
CA TRP A 64 6.96 9.84 -1.27
C TRP A 64 6.58 11.30 -1.09
N ARG A 65 7.48 12.16 -1.53
CA ARG A 65 7.22 13.59 -1.56
C ARG A 65 6.89 13.99 -3.00
N ASN A 66 5.83 14.74 -3.17
CA ASN A 66 5.48 15.23 -4.49
C ASN A 66 6.45 16.33 -4.89
N GLU A 67 6.84 16.32 -6.16
CA GLU A 67 7.67 17.35 -6.72
C GLU A 67 6.79 18.44 -7.30
N ASN A 68 7.21 19.68 -7.13
CA ASN A 68 6.51 20.84 -7.66
C ASN A 68 7.20 21.36 -8.91
#